data_851adb3549e85caa4a7f105cb3ebd3b1
#
_entry.id   851adb3549e85caa4a7f105cb3ebd3b1
#
_cell.length_a   1.000
_cell.length_b   1.000
_cell.length_c   1.000
_cell.angle_alpha   90.00
_cell.angle_beta   90.00
_cell.angle_gamma   90.00
#
_symmetry.space_group_name_H-M   'P 1'
#
loop_
_entity.id
_entity.type
_entity.pdbx_description
1 polymer ?
#
loop_
_entity_poly.entity_id
_entity_poly.type
_entity_poly.pdbx_seq_one_letter_code
_entity_poly.pdbx_strand_id
1 'polypeptide(L)'
;YLHRRHEAGDEILFEGAQGTHIDIDHGNYPFVTSSNPTAGAASVGSGLGVTTVGDGEVVGIVKAYLSRVGEGPLPTELDGDADEEALADDIREKGGEFGTVTGRPRRIGWLDLPMLRHAARVSGFTGVAVNHVDVLAGLDDLKVCTGYQLDGEEIDTVPTTTERWERCEPVFETLDTWESFDSAAVAEGGYDALPEAAREYLEFVADEIDTPIYAVGVGPDREETVELTNPFDE
;
A
#
# COMPACT_ATOMS: atom_id res chain seq x y z
N TYR A 1 26.05 1.15 -18.50
CA TYR A 1 25.18 0.20 -19.21
C TYR A 1 23.78 0.78 -19.36
N LEU A 2 23.07 1.15 -18.28
CA LEU A 2 21.70 1.66 -18.28
C LEU A 2 21.51 2.87 -19.20
N HIS A 3 22.39 3.87 -19.12
CA HIS A 3 22.33 5.04 -20.00
C HIS A 3 22.31 4.69 -21.49
N ARG A 4 23.17 3.74 -21.92
CA ARG A 4 23.19 3.29 -23.32
C ARG A 4 21.93 2.52 -23.71
N ARG A 5 21.33 1.80 -22.78
CA ARG A 5 20.05 1.08 -23.07
C ARG A 5 18.91 2.08 -23.18
N HIS A 6 18.86 3.05 -22.29
CA HIS A 6 17.89 4.15 -22.37
C HIS A 6 18.03 4.95 -23.69
N GLU A 7 19.26 5.34 -24.09
CA GLU A 7 19.49 6.02 -25.38
C GLU A 7 19.12 5.16 -26.60
N ALA A 8 19.10 3.85 -26.45
CA ALA A 8 18.65 2.91 -27.50
C ALA A 8 17.11 2.75 -27.53
N GLY A 9 16.39 3.38 -26.60
CA GLY A 9 14.92 3.27 -26.50
C GLY A 9 14.43 2.00 -25.80
N ASP A 10 15.30 1.35 -24.98
CA ASP A 10 14.87 0.20 -24.20
C ASP A 10 14.12 0.66 -22.96
N GLU A 11 13.07 -0.09 -22.62
CA GLU A 11 12.36 0.05 -21.36
C GLU A 11 13.21 -0.44 -20.17
N ILE A 12 13.13 0.29 -19.07
CA ILE A 12 13.88 -0.02 -17.84
C ILE A 12 12.91 -0.01 -16.68
N LEU A 13 12.72 -1.17 -16.04
CA LEU A 13 11.93 -1.30 -14.82
C LEU A 13 12.84 -1.22 -13.60
N PHE A 14 12.52 -0.32 -12.66
CA PHE A 14 13.08 -0.27 -11.32
C PHE A 14 12.11 -0.88 -10.33
N GLU A 15 12.47 -1.99 -9.75
CA GLU A 15 11.68 -2.62 -8.69
C GLU A 15 12.27 -2.23 -7.33
N GLY A 16 11.45 -1.52 -6.52
CA GLY A 16 11.77 -1.20 -5.13
C GLY A 16 11.46 -2.37 -4.21
N ALA A 17 11.91 -2.25 -2.95
CA ALA A 17 11.62 -3.19 -1.88
C ALA A 17 11.29 -2.44 -0.60
N GLN A 18 10.72 -3.12 0.40
CA GLN A 18 10.21 -2.56 1.65
C GLN A 18 9.01 -1.61 1.43
N GLY A 19 8.89 -0.56 2.22
CA GLY A 19 7.79 0.39 2.12
C GLY A 19 8.23 1.80 2.55
N THR A 20 7.47 2.81 2.14
CA THR A 20 7.77 4.23 2.35
C THR A 20 7.98 4.56 3.83
N HIS A 21 7.20 3.98 4.74
CA HIS A 21 7.27 4.33 6.17
C HIS A 21 8.45 3.70 6.91
N ILE A 22 9.23 2.87 6.24
CA ILE A 22 10.53 2.36 6.71
C ILE A 22 11.70 2.81 5.82
N ASP A 23 11.48 3.79 4.94
CA ASP A 23 12.51 4.51 4.19
C ASP A 23 13.40 5.30 5.16
N ILE A 24 14.73 5.30 4.93
CA ILE A 24 15.69 5.95 5.84
C ILE A 24 15.50 7.48 5.94
N ASP A 25 15.00 8.11 4.87
CA ASP A 25 14.84 9.55 4.77
C ASP A 25 13.38 9.99 4.97
N HIS A 26 12.41 9.19 4.53
CA HIS A 26 10.98 9.53 4.52
C HIS A 26 10.14 8.73 5.51
N GLY A 27 10.71 7.70 6.14
CA GLY A 27 10.02 6.85 7.09
C GLY A 27 9.98 7.40 8.52
N ASN A 28 9.42 6.62 9.42
CA ASN A 28 9.26 6.97 10.83
C ASN A 28 10.52 6.64 11.65
N TYR A 29 11.58 7.40 11.45
CA TYR A 29 12.84 7.26 12.19
C TYR A 29 12.61 7.27 13.71
N PRO A 30 13.24 6.37 14.51
CA PRO A 30 14.34 5.47 14.14
C PRO A 30 13.90 4.08 13.62
N PHE A 31 12.62 3.80 13.45
CA PHE A 31 12.05 2.51 13.04
C PHE A 31 12.06 2.34 11.52
N VAL A 32 13.23 2.49 10.92
CA VAL A 32 13.47 2.48 9.47
C VAL A 32 14.48 1.41 9.08
N THR A 33 14.58 1.15 7.78
CA THR A 33 15.66 0.34 7.17
C THR A 33 16.82 1.24 6.75
N SER A 34 17.90 0.64 6.27
CA SER A 34 19.05 1.37 5.72
C SER A 34 18.95 1.64 4.21
N SER A 35 17.75 1.60 3.65
CA SER A 35 17.47 1.74 2.23
C SER A 35 16.39 2.76 1.97
N ASN A 36 16.28 3.21 0.71
CA ASN A 36 15.25 4.13 0.24
C ASN A 36 14.30 3.39 -0.72
N PRO A 37 13.16 2.89 -0.23
CA PRO A 37 12.12 2.30 -1.09
C PRO A 37 11.33 3.32 -1.92
N THR A 38 11.45 4.61 -1.65
CA THR A 38 10.78 5.67 -2.43
C THR A 38 11.36 5.79 -3.85
N ALA A 39 10.53 6.16 -4.83
CA ALA A 39 10.89 6.18 -6.25
C ALA A 39 12.10 7.08 -6.58
N GLY A 40 12.30 8.17 -5.85
CA GLY A 40 13.45 9.06 -6.01
C GLY A 40 14.80 8.36 -5.91
N ALA A 41 14.88 7.24 -5.18
CA ALA A 41 16.09 6.44 -5.05
C ALA A 41 16.51 5.73 -6.34
N ALA A 42 15.62 5.52 -7.28
CA ALA A 42 15.95 4.92 -8.58
C ALA A 42 17.00 5.74 -9.34
N SER A 43 16.89 7.07 -9.34
CA SER A 43 17.91 7.97 -9.92
C SER A 43 19.24 7.88 -9.17
N VAL A 44 19.22 7.93 -7.85
CA VAL A 44 20.43 7.88 -7.00
C VAL A 44 21.14 6.54 -7.15
N GLY A 45 20.42 5.43 -7.10
CA GLY A 45 20.98 4.09 -7.15
C GLY A 45 21.49 3.66 -8.53
N SER A 46 20.83 4.10 -9.60
CA SER A 46 21.17 3.74 -10.98
C SER A 46 22.21 4.66 -11.61
N GLY A 47 22.33 5.90 -11.14
CA GLY A 47 23.13 6.94 -11.77
C GLY A 47 22.51 7.52 -13.05
N LEU A 48 21.26 7.21 -13.35
CA LEU A 48 20.49 7.92 -14.37
C LEU A 48 20.02 9.28 -13.84
N GLY A 49 19.93 10.27 -14.72
CA GLY A 49 19.47 11.60 -14.33
C GLY A 49 18.04 11.59 -13.79
N VAL A 50 17.72 12.54 -12.90
CA VAL A 50 16.38 12.67 -12.29
C VAL A 50 15.28 12.89 -13.35
N THR A 51 15.59 13.59 -14.44
CA THR A 51 14.66 13.81 -15.55
C THR A 51 14.46 12.54 -16.39
N THR A 52 15.48 11.70 -16.51
CA THR A 52 15.40 10.42 -17.22
C THR A 52 14.51 9.41 -16.48
N VAL A 53 14.67 9.33 -15.14
CA VAL A 53 13.85 8.44 -14.31
C VAL A 53 12.45 9.01 -14.09
N GLY A 54 12.34 10.33 -13.93
CA GLY A 54 11.07 11.01 -13.64
C GLY A 54 10.17 11.23 -14.86
N ASP A 55 10.63 10.88 -16.06
CA ASP A 55 9.80 10.88 -17.29
C ASP A 55 9.01 9.55 -17.46
N GLY A 56 9.24 8.61 -16.55
CA GLY A 56 8.56 7.31 -16.54
C GLY A 56 7.41 7.25 -15.53
N GLU A 57 6.63 6.18 -15.65
CA GLU A 57 5.55 5.87 -14.72
C GLU A 57 6.07 5.42 -13.35
N VAL A 58 5.39 5.82 -12.29
CA VAL A 58 5.68 5.41 -10.91
C VAL A 58 4.48 4.69 -10.34
N VAL A 59 4.53 3.36 -10.34
CA VAL A 59 3.45 2.52 -9.82
C VAL A 59 3.66 2.23 -8.32
N GLY A 60 2.77 2.75 -7.49
CA GLY A 60 2.73 2.45 -6.06
C GLY A 60 2.17 1.05 -5.81
N ILE A 61 2.92 0.19 -5.12
CA ILE A 61 2.40 -1.12 -4.70
C ILE A 61 1.80 -0.98 -3.30
N VAL A 62 0.50 -1.19 -3.20
CA VAL A 62 -0.32 -0.99 -2.00
C VAL A 62 -1.01 -2.29 -1.63
N LYS A 63 -1.16 -2.57 -0.35
CA LYS A 63 -2.08 -3.60 0.14
C LYS A 63 -3.40 -2.96 0.52
N ALA A 64 -4.49 -3.71 0.43
CA ALA A 64 -5.80 -3.26 0.89
C ALA A 64 -5.90 -3.06 2.43
N TYR A 65 -4.85 -3.39 3.17
CA TYR A 65 -4.68 -3.20 4.61
C TYR A 65 -3.21 -2.93 4.93
N LEU A 66 -2.88 -2.61 6.18
CA LEU A 66 -1.48 -2.45 6.60
C LEU A 66 -0.93 -3.70 7.24
N SER A 67 0.34 -3.99 6.96
CA SER A 67 1.12 -4.98 7.71
C SER A 67 2.52 -4.45 8.00
N ARG A 68 3.02 -4.72 9.20
CA ARG A 68 4.34 -4.26 9.64
C ARG A 68 5.09 -5.35 10.41
N VAL A 69 6.38 -5.50 10.09
CA VAL A 69 7.33 -6.26 10.91
C VAL A 69 8.12 -5.28 11.77
N GLY A 70 8.24 -5.57 13.06
CA GLY A 70 9.03 -4.78 13.98
C GLY A 70 8.28 -3.64 14.65
N GLU A 71 9.01 -2.88 15.45
CA GLU A 71 8.49 -1.78 16.26
C GLU A 71 8.25 -0.52 15.44
N GLY A 72 7.64 0.46 16.07
CA GLY A 72 7.30 1.77 15.51
C GLY A 72 5.79 1.99 15.41
N PRO A 73 5.36 3.23 15.19
CA PRO A 73 3.94 3.58 15.15
C PRO A 73 3.19 2.84 14.04
N LEU A 74 2.01 2.39 14.39
CA LEU A 74 0.99 1.85 13.52
C LEU A 74 -0.38 2.24 14.10
N PRO A 75 -0.85 3.47 13.90
CA PRO A 75 -2.05 3.99 14.58
C PRO A 75 -3.31 3.15 14.34
N THR A 76 -3.37 2.45 13.23
CA THR A 76 -4.52 1.61 12.83
C THR A 76 -4.38 0.15 13.24
N GLU A 77 -3.40 -0.18 14.10
CA GLU A 77 -3.15 -1.56 14.51
C GLU A 77 -4.37 -2.19 15.18
N LEU A 78 -4.63 -3.45 14.86
CA LEU A 78 -5.69 -4.26 15.43
C LEU A 78 -5.14 -5.02 16.65
N ASP A 79 -4.97 -4.34 17.77
CA ASP A 79 -4.40 -4.88 19.02
C ASP A 79 -5.14 -4.42 20.28
N GLY A 80 -6.33 -3.80 20.11
CA GLY A 80 -7.07 -3.18 21.21
C GLY A 80 -7.81 -4.16 22.11
N ASP A 81 -8.55 -5.10 21.55
CA ASP A 81 -9.33 -6.10 22.29
C ASP A 81 -9.31 -7.47 21.59
N ALA A 82 -10.00 -8.45 22.20
CA ALA A 82 -10.00 -9.82 21.69
C ALA A 82 -10.65 -9.98 20.31
N ASP A 83 -11.57 -9.11 19.94
CA ASP A 83 -12.25 -9.14 18.65
C ASP A 83 -11.31 -8.57 17.58
N GLU A 84 -10.60 -7.49 17.86
CA GLU A 84 -9.56 -6.94 16.98
C GLU A 84 -8.38 -7.90 16.81
N GLU A 85 -7.91 -8.55 17.88
CA GLU A 85 -6.86 -9.57 17.79
C GLU A 85 -7.30 -10.76 16.92
N ALA A 86 -8.54 -11.22 17.05
CA ALA A 86 -9.09 -12.29 16.22
C ALA A 86 -9.20 -11.88 14.74
N LEU A 87 -9.60 -10.63 14.47
CA LEU A 87 -9.63 -10.08 13.12
C LEU A 87 -8.21 -9.96 12.53
N ALA A 88 -7.24 -9.49 13.31
CA ALA A 88 -5.84 -9.44 12.90
C ALA A 88 -5.29 -10.83 12.56
N ASP A 89 -5.66 -11.85 13.34
CA ASP A 89 -5.27 -13.24 13.08
C ASP A 89 -5.89 -13.78 11.78
N ASP A 90 -7.18 -13.51 11.51
CA ASP A 90 -7.85 -13.91 10.28
C ASP A 90 -7.19 -13.26 9.04
N ILE A 91 -6.97 -11.94 9.06
CA ILE A 91 -6.26 -11.21 7.99
C ILE A 91 -4.83 -11.77 7.81
N ARG A 92 -4.14 -12.04 8.91
CA ARG A 92 -2.77 -12.56 8.90
C ARG A 92 -2.69 -13.95 8.26
N GLU A 93 -3.63 -14.83 8.58
CA GLU A 93 -3.69 -16.17 8.01
C GLU A 93 -4.06 -16.14 6.52
N LYS A 94 -5.11 -15.40 6.14
CA LYS A 94 -5.54 -15.24 4.74
C LYS A 94 -4.45 -14.60 3.88
N GLY A 95 -3.80 -13.54 4.38
CA GLY A 95 -2.77 -12.78 3.68
C GLY A 95 -1.36 -13.38 3.74
N GLY A 96 -1.17 -14.48 4.48
CA GLY A 96 0.16 -15.07 4.68
C GLY A 96 1.14 -14.11 5.37
N GLU A 97 0.66 -13.29 6.31
CA GLU A 97 1.39 -12.18 6.91
C GLU A 97 2.36 -12.66 8.00
N PHE A 98 3.34 -13.43 7.57
CA PHE A 98 4.45 -13.92 8.38
C PHE A 98 5.79 -13.51 7.77
N GLY A 99 6.77 -13.21 8.63
CA GLY A 99 8.11 -12.85 8.17
C GLY A 99 8.77 -14.01 7.44
N THR A 100 9.16 -13.81 6.17
CA THR A 100 9.71 -14.84 5.28
C THR A 100 10.91 -15.58 5.88
N VAL A 101 11.77 -14.91 6.64
CA VAL A 101 12.98 -15.50 7.25
C VAL A 101 12.73 -15.93 8.69
N THR A 102 11.96 -15.17 9.45
CA THR A 102 11.81 -15.39 10.90
C THR A 102 10.54 -16.13 11.26
N GLY A 103 9.56 -16.25 10.35
CA GLY A 103 8.23 -16.77 10.64
C GLY A 103 7.43 -15.95 11.65
N ARG A 104 7.91 -14.75 12.03
CA ARG A 104 7.19 -13.91 13.00
C ARG A 104 5.90 -13.39 12.40
N PRO A 105 4.79 -13.43 13.16
CA PRO A 105 3.55 -12.78 12.73
C PRO A 105 3.79 -11.28 12.54
N ARG A 106 3.23 -10.74 11.47
CA ARG A 106 3.23 -9.29 11.24
C ARG A 106 2.12 -8.64 12.03
N ARG A 107 2.35 -7.43 12.49
CA ARG A 107 1.33 -6.54 13.03
C ARG A 107 0.40 -6.16 11.89
N ILE A 108 -0.90 -6.18 12.12
CA ILE A 108 -1.94 -5.89 11.12
C ILE A 108 -2.69 -4.64 11.54
N GLY A 109 -3.05 -3.81 10.58
CA GLY A 109 -3.87 -2.62 10.79
C GLY A 109 -4.74 -2.32 9.57
N TRP A 110 -5.77 -1.52 9.79
CA TRP A 110 -6.58 -0.98 8.70
C TRP A 110 -5.75 -0.10 7.76
N LEU A 111 -6.17 0.01 6.50
CA LEU A 111 -5.53 0.93 5.56
C LEU A 111 -5.56 2.35 6.12
N ASP A 112 -4.43 3.04 6.00
CA ASP A 112 -4.18 4.36 6.57
C ASP A 112 -3.92 5.34 5.42
N LEU A 113 -4.91 6.17 5.12
CA LEU A 113 -4.84 7.13 4.01
C LEU A 113 -3.82 8.25 4.25
N PRO A 114 -3.68 8.85 5.45
CA PRO A 114 -2.56 9.75 5.73
C PRO A 114 -1.19 9.16 5.37
N MET A 115 -0.96 7.88 5.72
CA MET A 115 0.26 7.17 5.33
C MET A 115 0.36 6.98 3.82
N LEU A 116 -0.73 6.61 3.17
CA LEU A 116 -0.76 6.37 1.73
C LEU A 116 -0.60 7.68 0.92
N ARG A 117 -1.26 8.77 1.34
CA ARG A 117 -1.07 10.11 0.76
C ARG A 117 0.38 10.58 0.89
N HIS A 118 1.04 10.30 2.02
CA HIS A 118 2.46 10.59 2.18
C HIS A 118 3.31 9.79 1.19
N ALA A 119 3.06 8.49 1.03
CA ALA A 119 3.78 7.62 0.10
C ALA A 119 3.59 8.08 -1.37
N ALA A 120 2.36 8.41 -1.77
CA ALA A 120 2.05 8.92 -3.09
C ALA A 120 2.81 10.22 -3.39
N ARG A 121 2.80 11.15 -2.42
CA ARG A 121 3.48 12.46 -2.57
C ARG A 121 5.00 12.35 -2.68
N VAL A 122 5.66 11.54 -1.83
CA VAL A 122 7.12 11.47 -1.81
C VAL A 122 7.70 10.63 -2.94
N SER A 123 6.91 9.71 -3.49
CA SER A 123 7.29 8.90 -4.65
C SER A 123 6.77 9.46 -5.97
N GLY A 124 5.73 10.31 -5.95
CA GLY A 124 5.09 10.84 -7.15
C GLY A 124 4.36 9.75 -7.94
N PHE A 125 3.46 9.01 -7.28
CA PHE A 125 2.71 7.95 -7.94
C PHE A 125 1.91 8.47 -9.13
N THR A 126 2.02 7.78 -10.26
CA THR A 126 1.20 7.99 -11.45
C THR A 126 0.03 7.01 -11.50
N GLY A 127 0.16 5.90 -10.81
CA GLY A 127 -0.87 4.90 -10.61
C GLY A 127 -0.53 3.99 -9.43
N VAL A 128 -1.50 3.22 -8.96
CA VAL A 128 -1.31 2.23 -7.89
C VAL A 128 -1.76 0.84 -8.31
N ALA A 129 -1.07 -0.18 -7.82
CA ALA A 129 -1.52 -1.56 -7.85
C ALA A 129 -1.94 -1.95 -6.42
N VAL A 130 -3.24 -2.21 -6.21
CA VAL A 130 -3.80 -2.57 -4.91
C VAL A 130 -3.92 -4.07 -4.80
N ASN A 131 -3.16 -4.67 -3.90
CA ASN A 131 -3.09 -6.12 -3.69
C ASN A 131 -3.85 -6.55 -2.44
N HIS A 132 -4.12 -7.85 -2.32
CA HIS A 132 -4.77 -8.47 -1.17
C HIS A 132 -6.22 -8.03 -0.94
N VAL A 133 -6.96 -7.71 -2.00
CA VAL A 133 -8.39 -7.39 -1.92
C VAL A 133 -9.21 -8.62 -1.52
N ASP A 134 -8.79 -9.80 -1.95
CA ASP A 134 -9.32 -11.11 -1.57
C ASP A 134 -9.22 -11.39 -0.06
N VAL A 135 -8.18 -10.87 0.59
CA VAL A 135 -7.92 -11.08 2.03
C VAL A 135 -8.97 -10.42 2.92
N LEU A 136 -9.52 -9.28 2.48
CA LEU A 136 -10.58 -8.57 3.21
C LEU A 136 -11.99 -9.12 2.95
N ALA A 137 -12.12 -10.08 2.03
CA ALA A 137 -13.41 -10.69 1.74
C ALA A 137 -13.96 -11.51 2.93
N GLY A 138 -15.26 -11.38 3.17
CA GLY A 138 -15.97 -12.09 4.24
C GLY A 138 -15.70 -11.55 5.64
N LEU A 139 -15.19 -10.33 5.77
CA LEU A 139 -15.12 -9.63 7.05
C LEU A 139 -16.49 -9.07 7.45
N ASP A 140 -16.78 -9.00 8.74
CA ASP A 140 -18.00 -8.40 9.27
C ASP A 140 -17.94 -6.86 9.26
N ASP A 141 -16.76 -6.29 9.48
CA ASP A 141 -16.47 -4.86 9.49
C ASP A 141 -15.30 -4.54 8.55
N LEU A 142 -15.35 -3.39 7.90
CA LEU A 142 -14.27 -2.84 7.10
C LEU A 142 -14.11 -1.36 7.40
N LYS A 143 -12.90 -0.96 7.80
CA LYS A 143 -12.59 0.44 8.13
C LYS A 143 -11.38 0.92 7.36
N VAL A 144 -11.37 2.22 7.07
CA VAL A 144 -10.21 2.93 6.50
C VAL A 144 -9.94 4.15 7.37
N CYS A 145 -8.69 4.38 7.72
CA CYS A 145 -8.29 5.57 8.46
C CYS A 145 -8.16 6.75 7.49
N THR A 146 -8.99 7.78 7.69
CA THR A 146 -9.04 8.98 6.85
C THR A 146 -8.20 10.13 7.39
N GLY A 147 -7.90 10.12 8.69
CA GLY A 147 -7.16 11.15 9.41
C GLY A 147 -6.77 10.71 10.82
N TYR A 148 -6.21 11.63 11.58
CA TYR A 148 -5.86 11.40 12.98
C TYR A 148 -6.35 12.53 13.87
N GLN A 149 -6.73 12.21 15.10
CA GLN A 149 -6.81 13.18 16.20
C GLN A 149 -5.45 13.27 16.89
N LEU A 150 -4.88 14.45 16.94
CA LEU A 150 -3.59 14.72 17.59
C LEU A 150 -3.65 16.03 18.38
N ASP A 151 -3.45 15.94 19.69
CA ASP A 151 -3.45 17.11 20.60
C ASP A 151 -4.75 17.96 20.54
N GLY A 152 -5.89 17.34 20.16
CA GLY A 152 -7.21 17.97 20.05
C GLY A 152 -7.48 18.62 18.69
N GLU A 153 -6.61 18.41 17.72
CA GLU A 153 -6.80 18.83 16.33
C GLU A 153 -6.87 17.60 15.43
N GLU A 154 -7.74 17.65 14.42
CA GLU A 154 -7.79 16.65 13.36
C GLU A 154 -6.78 17.00 12.27
N ILE A 155 -5.98 16.01 11.88
CA ILE A 155 -4.98 16.14 10.82
C ILE A 155 -5.15 15.01 9.79
N ASP A 156 -4.85 15.29 8.54
CA ASP A 156 -4.95 14.36 7.39
C ASP A 156 -3.58 13.92 6.85
N THR A 157 -2.51 14.26 7.57
CA THR A 157 -1.13 14.00 7.19
C THR A 157 -0.36 13.32 8.32
N VAL A 158 0.66 12.53 7.96
CA VAL A 158 1.55 11.93 8.96
C VAL A 158 2.36 13.01 9.69
N PRO A 159 2.48 12.92 11.03
CA PRO A 159 3.35 13.82 11.78
C PRO A 159 4.82 13.70 11.40
N THR A 160 5.55 14.79 11.58
CA THR A 160 6.98 14.87 11.23
C THR A 160 7.91 14.13 12.19
N THR A 161 7.42 13.73 13.37
CA THR A 161 8.21 13.01 14.36
C THR A 161 7.47 11.77 14.85
N THR A 162 8.21 10.71 15.08
CA THR A 162 7.68 9.43 15.60
C THR A 162 6.94 9.61 16.90
N GLU A 163 7.47 10.44 17.84
CA GLU A 163 6.82 10.74 19.13
C GLU A 163 5.42 11.35 18.97
N ARG A 164 5.22 12.20 17.99
CA ARG A 164 3.88 12.74 17.67
C ARG A 164 3.00 11.71 17.01
N TRP A 165 3.57 10.90 16.15
CA TRP A 165 2.84 9.85 15.45
C TRP A 165 2.32 8.76 16.41
N GLU A 166 3.10 8.38 17.43
CA GLU A 166 2.68 7.45 18.50
C GLU A 166 1.48 7.94 19.34
N ARG A 167 1.17 9.24 19.27
CA ARG A 167 0.02 9.85 19.95
C ARG A 167 -1.18 10.09 19.05
N CYS A 168 -1.09 9.72 17.79
CA CYS A 168 -2.20 9.81 16.86
C CYS A 168 -3.28 8.80 17.21
N GLU A 169 -4.51 9.27 17.33
CA GLU A 169 -5.70 8.44 17.44
C GLU A 169 -6.36 8.39 16.05
N PRO A 170 -6.52 7.22 15.41
CA PRO A 170 -7.05 7.15 14.06
C PRO A 170 -8.52 7.56 14.00
N VAL A 171 -8.88 8.30 12.96
CA VAL A 171 -10.25 8.60 12.59
C VAL A 171 -10.65 7.65 11.46
N PHE A 172 -11.68 6.84 11.69
CA PHE A 172 -12.11 5.82 10.76
C PHE A 172 -13.37 6.18 10.01
N GLU A 173 -13.41 5.82 8.74
CA GLU A 173 -14.62 5.64 7.95
C GLU A 173 -14.91 4.14 7.82
N THR A 174 -16.19 3.78 7.98
CA THR A 174 -16.65 2.40 7.80
C THR A 174 -17.22 2.25 6.40
N LEU A 175 -16.74 1.25 5.68
CA LEU A 175 -17.16 0.94 4.32
C LEU A 175 -17.92 -0.37 4.26
N ASP A 176 -18.63 -0.60 3.17
CA ASP A 176 -19.33 -1.85 2.93
C ASP A 176 -18.34 -3.00 2.70
N THR A 177 -18.66 -4.16 3.26
CA THR A 177 -17.88 -5.39 3.11
C THR A 177 -18.32 -6.18 1.89
N TRP A 178 -17.52 -7.14 1.46
CA TRP A 178 -17.87 -8.03 0.35
C TRP A 178 -17.64 -9.48 0.68
N GLU A 179 -18.41 -10.35 0.07
CA GLU A 179 -18.29 -11.79 0.19
C GLU A 179 -17.06 -12.32 -0.53
N SER A 180 -16.60 -13.50 -0.11
CA SER A 180 -15.53 -14.22 -0.80
C SER A 180 -15.90 -14.52 -2.25
N PHE A 181 -14.94 -14.42 -3.13
CA PHE A 181 -15.10 -14.62 -4.56
C PHE A 181 -14.05 -15.61 -5.11
N ASP A 182 -14.26 -16.11 -6.31
CA ASP A 182 -13.28 -16.93 -7.03
C ASP A 182 -12.28 -16.00 -7.73
N SER A 183 -11.05 -15.96 -7.20
CA SER A 183 -9.97 -15.08 -7.69
C SER A 183 -9.65 -15.28 -9.17
N ALA A 184 -9.61 -16.56 -9.62
CA ALA A 184 -9.33 -16.87 -11.01
C ALA A 184 -10.46 -16.40 -11.95
N ALA A 185 -11.72 -16.55 -11.52
CA ALA A 185 -12.87 -16.08 -12.29
C ALA A 185 -12.91 -14.55 -12.37
N VAL A 186 -12.54 -13.85 -11.28
CA VAL A 186 -12.45 -12.38 -11.27
C VAL A 186 -11.29 -11.90 -12.15
N ALA A 187 -10.13 -12.54 -12.07
CA ALA A 187 -8.98 -12.19 -12.92
C ALA A 187 -9.29 -12.36 -14.42
N GLU A 188 -10.03 -13.42 -14.80
CA GLU A 188 -10.49 -13.63 -16.18
C GLU A 188 -11.59 -12.64 -16.59
N GLY A 189 -12.52 -12.32 -15.68
CA GLY A 189 -13.66 -11.44 -15.91
C GLY A 189 -13.34 -9.95 -15.90
N GLY A 190 -12.18 -9.57 -15.35
CA GLY A 190 -11.73 -8.19 -15.23
C GLY A 190 -12.39 -7.42 -14.08
N TYR A 191 -12.18 -6.10 -14.06
CA TYR A 191 -12.59 -5.22 -12.95
C TYR A 191 -14.10 -5.29 -12.63
N ASP A 192 -14.94 -5.40 -13.65
CA ASP A 192 -16.39 -5.49 -13.48
C ASP A 192 -16.86 -6.80 -12.82
N ALA A 193 -15.99 -7.82 -12.78
CA ALA A 193 -16.27 -9.08 -12.10
C ALA A 193 -16.01 -9.02 -10.59
N LEU A 194 -15.33 -7.98 -10.09
CA LEU A 194 -15.20 -7.74 -8.65
C LEU A 194 -16.57 -7.47 -8.02
N PRO A 195 -16.79 -7.87 -6.74
CA PRO A 195 -17.95 -7.43 -5.98
C PRO A 195 -18.08 -5.89 -5.97
N GLU A 196 -19.31 -5.38 -6.00
CA GLU A 196 -19.59 -3.94 -6.05
C GLU A 196 -18.90 -3.19 -4.91
N ALA A 197 -19.05 -3.66 -3.67
CA ALA A 197 -18.41 -3.04 -2.51
C ALA A 197 -16.86 -3.06 -2.58
N ALA A 198 -16.26 -4.09 -3.18
CA ALA A 198 -14.81 -4.11 -3.40
C ALA A 198 -14.36 -3.04 -4.42
N ARG A 199 -15.17 -2.80 -5.47
CA ARG A 199 -14.89 -1.71 -6.41
C ARG A 199 -15.07 -0.34 -5.76
N GLU A 200 -16.13 -0.14 -4.98
CA GLU A 200 -16.37 1.10 -4.22
C GLU A 200 -15.23 1.39 -3.24
N TYR A 201 -14.71 0.35 -2.55
CA TYR A 201 -13.52 0.46 -1.71
C TYR A 201 -12.30 0.94 -2.50
N LEU A 202 -12.04 0.35 -3.65
CA LEU A 202 -10.91 0.68 -4.51
C LEU A 202 -11.02 2.11 -5.07
N GLU A 203 -12.21 2.49 -5.52
CA GLU A 203 -12.50 3.84 -6.03
C GLU A 203 -12.36 4.88 -4.92
N PHE A 204 -12.87 4.59 -3.72
CA PHE A 204 -12.67 5.45 -2.55
C PHE A 204 -11.18 5.68 -2.24
N VAL A 205 -10.38 4.62 -2.23
CA VAL A 205 -8.93 4.75 -1.98
C VAL A 205 -8.25 5.57 -3.07
N ALA A 206 -8.60 5.35 -4.34
CA ALA A 206 -8.02 6.07 -5.48
C ALA A 206 -8.34 7.58 -5.42
N ASP A 207 -9.60 7.92 -5.12
CA ASP A 207 -10.07 9.30 -4.99
C ASP A 207 -9.35 10.02 -3.84
N GLU A 208 -9.20 9.36 -2.70
CA GLU A 208 -8.57 9.92 -1.51
C GLU A 208 -7.06 10.22 -1.65
N ILE A 209 -6.40 9.57 -2.59
CA ILE A 209 -4.98 9.80 -2.89
C ILE A 209 -4.76 10.53 -4.23
N ASP A 210 -5.84 10.89 -4.93
CA ASP A 210 -5.80 11.51 -6.27
C ASP A 210 -4.89 10.75 -7.24
N THR A 211 -5.01 9.40 -7.25
CA THR A 211 -4.13 8.52 -8.04
C THR A 211 -4.93 7.34 -8.60
N PRO A 212 -4.91 7.09 -9.93
CA PRO A 212 -5.68 6.01 -10.55
C PRO A 212 -5.15 4.63 -10.17
N ILE A 213 -6.05 3.63 -10.20
CA ILE A 213 -5.68 2.22 -10.05
C ILE A 213 -5.24 1.67 -11.40
N TYR A 214 -4.05 1.08 -11.45
CA TYR A 214 -3.51 0.43 -12.63
C TYR A 214 -3.74 -1.09 -12.60
N ALA A 215 -3.72 -1.68 -11.41
CA ALA A 215 -3.97 -3.11 -11.25
C ALA A 215 -4.56 -3.45 -9.88
N VAL A 216 -5.25 -4.57 -9.81
CA VAL A 216 -5.82 -5.12 -8.57
C VAL A 216 -5.40 -6.58 -8.42
N GLY A 217 -4.67 -6.89 -7.33
CA GLY A 217 -4.36 -8.27 -6.95
C GLY A 217 -5.51 -8.88 -6.18
N VAL A 218 -6.08 -9.94 -6.71
CA VAL A 218 -7.26 -10.64 -6.20
C VAL A 218 -6.97 -12.04 -5.68
N GLY A 219 -5.69 -12.38 -5.59
CA GLY A 219 -5.21 -13.64 -5.06
C GLY A 219 -3.67 -13.69 -5.05
N PRO A 220 -3.07 -14.79 -4.55
CA PRO A 220 -1.62 -14.92 -4.39
C PRO A 220 -0.86 -15.22 -5.67
N ASP A 221 -1.51 -15.74 -6.70
CA ASP A 221 -0.87 -16.14 -7.93
C ASP A 221 -0.74 -14.97 -8.91
N ARG A 222 0.30 -15.01 -9.74
CA ARG A 222 0.57 -13.94 -10.72
C ARG A 222 -0.59 -13.71 -11.69
N GLU A 223 -1.26 -14.79 -12.05
CA GLU A 223 -2.42 -14.78 -12.95
C GLU A 223 -3.67 -14.20 -12.27
N GLU A 224 -3.68 -14.06 -10.95
CA GLU A 224 -4.78 -13.50 -10.16
C GLU A 224 -4.60 -11.99 -9.97
N THR A 225 -4.33 -11.31 -11.08
CA THR A 225 -4.21 -9.85 -11.16
C THR A 225 -5.13 -9.32 -12.25
N VAL A 226 -5.99 -8.38 -11.88
CA VAL A 226 -6.81 -7.60 -12.82
C VAL A 226 -6.02 -6.37 -13.24
N GLU A 227 -5.64 -6.29 -14.50
CA GLU A 227 -4.94 -5.14 -15.08
C GLU A 227 -5.96 -4.16 -15.67
N LEU A 228 -5.90 -2.88 -15.27
CA LEU A 228 -6.73 -1.79 -15.77
C LEU A 228 -5.96 -0.90 -16.75
N THR A 229 -4.70 -0.65 -16.41
CA THR A 229 -3.81 0.20 -17.21
C THR A 229 -2.42 -0.42 -17.21
N ASN A 230 -1.86 -0.64 -18.38
CA ASN A 230 -0.47 -1.03 -18.54
C ASN A 230 0.39 0.23 -18.68
N PRO A 231 1.32 0.51 -17.74
CA PRO A 231 2.14 1.72 -17.79
C PRO A 231 3.12 1.77 -18.97
N PHE A 232 3.25 0.72 -19.75
CA PHE A 232 4.06 0.66 -20.98
C PHE A 232 3.24 0.81 -22.27
N ASP A 233 1.91 0.87 -22.18
CA ASP A 233 1.06 1.11 -23.33
C ASP A 233 0.93 2.63 -23.57
N GLU A 234 1.33 3.11 -24.77
CA GLU A 234 1.18 4.50 -25.22
C GLU A 234 -0.25 4.82 -25.71
#